data_89438de145609d343dbcf2a094898503
#
_entry.id   89438de145609d343dbcf2a094898503
#
_cell.length_a   1.000
_cell.length_b   1.000
_cell.length_c   1.000
_cell.angle_alpha   90.00
_cell.angle_beta   90.00
_cell.angle_gamma   90.00
#
_symmetry.space_group_name_H-M   'P 1'
#
loop_
_entity.id
_entity.type
_entity.pdbx_description
1 polymer ?
#
loop_
_entity_poly.entity_id
_entity_poly.type
_entity_poly.pdbx_seq_one_letter_code
_entity_poly.pdbx_strand_id
1 'polypeptide(L)'
;MSQPVVRQATPDDLKTINELLESAALPTSGVADHLRNFLVAEEEGSIVGAIGLEVYGETGLLRSAVVAPEMQNKGIGSLLYNNNLKQARRLGIRRLILLTNTAEQFFAEKGFRKIDQKAVSGPVTTSVEFSGACPAHAACMELIL
;
A
#
# COMPACT_ATOMS: atom_id res chain seq x y z
N MET A 1 8.82 -3.20 -26.48
CA MET A 1 8.91 -3.31 -25.03
C MET A 1 7.59 -2.92 -24.41
N SER A 2 7.06 -3.78 -23.53
CA SER A 2 5.82 -3.46 -22.88
C SER A 2 6.06 -2.56 -21.68
N GLN A 3 5.08 -1.71 -21.40
CA GLN A 3 5.05 -0.85 -20.22
C GLN A 3 4.13 -1.48 -19.20
N PRO A 4 4.43 -1.41 -17.91
CA PRO A 4 3.49 -1.88 -16.92
C PRO A 4 2.23 -1.03 -16.92
N VAL A 5 1.10 -1.69 -16.75
CA VAL A 5 -0.22 -1.04 -16.67
C VAL A 5 -0.76 -1.24 -15.26
N VAL A 6 -1.19 -0.16 -14.64
CA VAL A 6 -1.83 -0.23 -13.32
C VAL A 6 -3.33 -0.37 -13.51
N ARG A 7 -3.91 -1.35 -12.86
CA ARG A 7 -5.35 -1.57 -12.88
C ARG A 7 -5.86 -1.97 -11.50
N GLN A 8 -7.17 -1.91 -11.33
CA GLN A 8 -7.78 -2.35 -10.08
C GLN A 8 -7.64 -3.86 -9.95
N ALA A 9 -7.36 -4.34 -8.73
CA ALA A 9 -7.29 -5.77 -8.45
C ALA A 9 -8.68 -6.39 -8.52
N THR A 10 -8.71 -7.66 -8.94
CA THR A 10 -9.92 -8.48 -8.97
C THR A 10 -9.73 -9.66 -8.02
N PRO A 11 -10.81 -10.39 -7.66
CA PRO A 11 -10.67 -11.57 -6.81
C PRO A 11 -9.66 -12.60 -7.33
N ASP A 12 -9.51 -12.71 -8.65
CA ASP A 12 -8.55 -13.63 -9.26
C ASP A 12 -7.09 -13.26 -8.97
N ASP A 13 -6.84 -12.02 -8.59
CA ASP A 13 -5.48 -11.53 -8.30
C ASP A 13 -5.04 -11.80 -6.86
N LEU A 14 -5.96 -12.17 -5.98
CA LEU A 14 -5.69 -12.27 -4.54
C LEU A 14 -4.52 -13.20 -4.23
N LYS A 15 -4.51 -14.36 -4.86
CA LYS A 15 -3.45 -15.36 -4.63
C LYS A 15 -2.08 -14.78 -4.98
N THR A 16 -1.97 -14.14 -6.14
CA THR A 16 -0.70 -13.57 -6.61
C THR A 16 -0.27 -12.40 -5.73
N ILE A 17 -1.21 -11.56 -5.32
CA ILE A 17 -0.92 -10.46 -4.39
C ILE A 17 -0.33 -11.01 -3.09
N ASN A 18 -0.99 -12.02 -2.51
CA ASN A 18 -0.51 -12.62 -1.26
C ASN A 18 0.86 -13.26 -1.42
N GLU A 19 1.12 -13.91 -2.55
CA GLU A 19 2.43 -14.49 -2.83
C GLU A 19 3.53 -13.43 -2.90
N LEU A 20 3.24 -12.30 -3.54
CA LEU A 20 4.18 -11.17 -3.60
C LEU A 20 4.46 -10.63 -2.20
N LEU A 21 3.41 -10.45 -1.40
CA LEU A 21 3.55 -9.92 -0.04
C LEU A 21 4.36 -10.87 0.83
N GLU A 22 4.10 -12.17 0.76
CA GLU A 22 4.83 -13.18 1.52
C GLU A 22 6.31 -13.17 1.14
N SER A 23 6.62 -13.05 -0.16
CA SER A 23 8.00 -13.00 -0.62
C SER A 23 8.76 -11.78 -0.10
N ALA A 24 8.06 -10.71 0.22
CA ALA A 24 8.62 -9.47 0.76
C ALA A 24 8.51 -9.38 2.28
N ALA A 25 8.05 -10.44 2.94
CA ALA A 25 7.80 -10.48 4.39
C ALA A 25 6.82 -9.40 4.85
N LEU A 26 5.81 -9.14 4.04
CA LEU A 26 4.75 -8.17 4.35
C LEU A 26 3.47 -8.91 4.76
N PRO A 27 2.64 -8.28 5.64
CA PRO A 27 1.40 -8.92 6.09
C PRO A 27 0.41 -9.15 4.95
N THR A 28 -0.25 -10.29 4.97
CA THR A 28 -1.35 -10.62 4.05
C THR A 28 -2.72 -10.49 4.71
N SER A 29 -2.75 -10.34 6.04
CA SER A 29 -4.00 -10.20 6.79
C SER A 29 -4.79 -8.98 6.32
N GLY A 30 -6.09 -9.15 6.09
CA GLY A 30 -6.98 -8.07 5.70
C GLY A 30 -6.97 -7.71 4.22
N VAL A 31 -6.06 -8.29 3.41
CA VAL A 31 -6.01 -7.98 1.98
C VAL A 31 -7.33 -8.31 1.30
N ALA A 32 -7.89 -9.49 1.57
CA ALA A 32 -9.15 -9.91 0.96
C ALA A 32 -10.30 -8.95 1.27
N ASP A 33 -10.34 -8.42 2.49
CA ASP A 33 -11.41 -7.53 2.92
C ASP A 33 -11.36 -6.15 2.27
N HIS A 34 -10.17 -5.74 1.80
CA HIS A 34 -9.95 -4.43 1.19
C HIS A 34 -9.57 -4.51 -0.29
N LEU A 35 -9.74 -5.68 -0.88
CA LEU A 35 -9.24 -5.96 -2.23
C LEU A 35 -9.75 -4.98 -3.29
N ARG A 36 -10.98 -4.48 -3.14
CA ARG A 36 -11.56 -3.52 -4.08
C ARG A 36 -10.77 -2.21 -4.16
N ASN A 37 -9.95 -1.92 -3.15
CA ASN A 37 -9.12 -0.72 -3.11
C ASN A 37 -7.64 -1.05 -3.29
N PHE A 38 -7.35 -2.22 -3.85
CA PHE A 38 -6.00 -2.61 -4.23
C PHE A 38 -5.81 -2.38 -5.72
N LEU A 39 -4.59 -1.97 -6.08
CA LEU A 39 -4.16 -1.81 -7.45
C LEU A 39 -3.02 -2.78 -7.71
N VAL A 40 -2.94 -3.29 -8.94
CA VAL A 40 -1.84 -4.13 -9.37
C VAL A 40 -1.17 -3.52 -10.59
N ALA A 41 0.13 -3.74 -10.72
CA ALA A 41 0.87 -3.41 -11.92
C ALA A 41 1.05 -4.70 -12.71
N GLU A 42 0.64 -4.68 -13.96
CA GLU A 42 0.69 -5.84 -14.84
C GLU A 42 1.59 -5.54 -16.02
N GLU A 43 2.47 -6.46 -16.34
CA GLU A 43 3.35 -6.35 -17.49
C GLU A 43 3.33 -7.69 -18.23
N GLU A 44 2.97 -7.66 -19.51
CA GLU A 44 2.88 -8.84 -20.36
C GLU A 44 2.04 -9.95 -19.74
N GLY A 45 0.91 -9.59 -19.13
CA GLY A 45 -0.02 -10.54 -18.54
C GLY A 45 0.36 -11.04 -17.14
N SER A 46 1.49 -10.57 -16.59
CA SER A 46 1.95 -10.99 -15.27
C SER A 46 1.88 -9.83 -14.28
N ILE A 47 1.41 -10.10 -13.07
CA ILE A 47 1.39 -9.11 -12.01
C ILE A 47 2.81 -8.98 -11.45
N VAL A 48 3.35 -7.76 -11.49
CA VAL A 48 4.72 -7.46 -11.05
C VAL A 48 4.77 -6.56 -9.83
N GLY A 49 3.62 -6.11 -9.34
CA GLY A 49 3.56 -5.30 -8.14
C GLY A 49 2.14 -5.04 -7.70
N ALA A 50 1.98 -4.55 -6.49
CA ALA A 50 0.68 -4.23 -5.92
C ALA A 50 0.81 -3.11 -4.91
N ILE A 51 -0.30 -2.44 -4.62
CA ILE A 51 -0.41 -1.46 -3.56
C ILE A 51 -1.87 -1.45 -3.08
N GLY A 52 -2.08 -1.27 -1.79
CA GLY A 52 -3.42 -1.31 -1.22
C GLY A 52 -3.78 -0.06 -0.46
N LEU A 53 -5.07 0.11 -0.27
CA LEU A 53 -5.65 1.21 0.48
C LEU A 53 -6.81 0.67 1.32
N GLU A 54 -6.78 0.95 2.61
CA GLU A 54 -7.95 0.73 3.47
C GLU A 54 -8.59 2.10 3.70
N VAL A 55 -9.91 2.18 3.60
CA VAL A 55 -10.62 3.45 3.66
C VAL A 55 -11.43 3.56 4.94
N TYR A 56 -11.17 4.60 5.72
CA TYR A 56 -11.83 4.89 6.98
C TYR A 56 -12.29 6.35 6.97
N GLY A 57 -13.43 6.63 6.31
CA GLY A 57 -13.90 8.00 6.13
C GLY A 57 -12.92 8.81 5.28
N GLU A 58 -12.38 9.88 5.84
CA GLU A 58 -11.42 10.75 5.15
C GLU A 58 -9.97 10.33 5.40
N THR A 59 -9.75 9.28 6.18
CA THR A 59 -8.42 8.74 6.46
C THR A 59 -8.24 7.44 5.69
N GLY A 60 -7.15 7.32 4.95
CA GLY A 60 -6.78 6.09 4.26
C GLY A 60 -5.53 5.51 4.87
N LEU A 61 -5.45 4.18 4.89
CA LEU A 61 -4.24 3.47 5.27
C LEU A 61 -3.65 2.86 4.02
N LEU A 62 -2.49 3.38 3.59
CA LEU A 62 -1.73 2.82 2.49
C LEU A 62 -0.98 1.59 3.02
N ARG A 63 -1.10 0.48 2.32
CA ARG A 63 -0.48 -0.76 2.75
C ARG A 63 -0.07 -1.61 1.55
N SER A 64 0.70 -2.67 1.85
CA SER A 64 0.96 -3.74 0.88
C SER A 64 1.65 -3.27 -0.41
N ALA A 65 2.48 -2.24 -0.29
CA ALA A 65 3.25 -1.74 -1.42
C ALA A 65 4.41 -2.70 -1.70
N VAL A 66 4.35 -3.40 -2.82
CA VAL A 66 5.32 -4.43 -3.16
C VAL A 66 5.58 -4.44 -4.66
N VAL A 67 6.84 -4.65 -5.03
CA VAL A 67 7.26 -4.87 -6.42
C VAL A 67 8.07 -6.14 -6.45
N ALA A 68 7.82 -7.00 -7.43
CA ALA A 68 8.57 -8.25 -7.58
C ALA A 68 10.07 -7.94 -7.63
N PRO A 69 10.93 -8.75 -6.96
CA PRO A 69 12.36 -8.43 -6.85
C PRO A 69 13.05 -8.17 -8.18
N GLU A 70 12.74 -8.94 -9.21
CA GLU A 70 13.34 -8.79 -10.54
C GLU A 70 12.87 -7.52 -11.28
N MET A 71 11.83 -6.88 -10.77
CA MET A 71 11.23 -5.68 -11.37
C MET A 71 11.49 -4.41 -10.57
N GLN A 72 12.25 -4.49 -9.50
CA GLN A 72 12.57 -3.31 -8.69
C GLN A 72 13.52 -2.37 -9.42
N ASN A 73 13.53 -1.10 -8.99
CA ASN A 73 14.36 -0.03 -9.58
C ASN A 73 13.99 0.32 -11.02
N LYS A 74 12.76 0.03 -11.44
CA LYS A 74 12.25 0.37 -12.76
C LYS A 74 11.11 1.38 -12.73
N GLY A 75 10.87 1.99 -11.57
CA GLY A 75 9.82 2.99 -11.41
C GLY A 75 8.42 2.45 -11.17
N ILE A 76 8.26 1.13 -11.02
CA ILE A 76 6.95 0.51 -10.81
C ILE A 76 6.36 0.92 -9.46
N GLY A 77 7.18 0.99 -8.41
CA GLY A 77 6.73 1.43 -7.09
C GLY A 77 6.15 2.84 -7.13
N SER A 78 6.82 3.75 -7.82
CA SER A 78 6.32 5.13 -7.97
C SER A 78 5.07 5.19 -8.82
N LEU A 79 4.98 4.36 -9.85
CA LEU A 79 3.78 4.28 -10.69
C LEU A 79 2.58 3.80 -9.86
N LEU A 80 2.75 2.76 -9.07
CA LEU A 80 1.71 2.25 -8.17
C LEU A 80 1.31 3.32 -7.15
N TYR A 81 2.29 3.94 -6.53
CA TYR A 81 2.06 5.00 -5.54
C TYR A 81 1.26 6.16 -6.14
N ASN A 82 1.66 6.65 -7.31
CA ASN A 82 0.96 7.77 -7.95
C ASN A 82 -0.50 7.43 -8.28
N ASN A 83 -0.76 6.20 -8.71
CA ASN A 83 -2.12 5.75 -8.99
C ASN A 83 -2.93 5.56 -7.70
N ASN A 84 -2.28 5.07 -6.63
CA ASN A 84 -2.92 4.96 -5.32
C ASN A 84 -3.33 6.34 -4.81
N LEU A 85 -2.47 7.34 -4.98
CA LEU A 85 -2.74 8.71 -4.56
C LEU A 85 -3.95 9.29 -5.29
N LYS A 86 -4.03 9.07 -6.61
CA LYS A 86 -5.19 9.49 -7.41
C LYS A 86 -6.47 8.82 -6.93
N GLN A 87 -6.40 7.54 -6.64
CA GLN A 87 -7.54 6.79 -6.13
C GLN A 87 -7.99 7.34 -4.77
N ALA A 88 -7.04 7.60 -3.88
CA ALA A 88 -7.33 8.13 -2.56
C ALA A 88 -8.05 9.48 -2.66
N ARG A 89 -7.57 10.38 -3.51
CA ARG A 89 -8.21 11.67 -3.72
C ARG A 89 -9.61 11.53 -4.28
N ARG A 90 -9.79 10.62 -5.23
CA ARG A 90 -11.11 10.36 -5.83
C ARG A 90 -12.10 9.82 -4.81
N LEU A 91 -11.62 9.06 -3.83
CA LEU A 91 -12.45 8.51 -2.76
C LEU A 91 -12.69 9.49 -1.61
N GLY A 92 -12.19 10.71 -1.71
CA GLY A 92 -12.38 11.72 -0.68
C GLY A 92 -11.43 11.62 0.50
N ILE A 93 -10.35 10.86 0.36
CA ILE A 93 -9.33 10.74 1.39
C ILE A 93 -8.57 12.05 1.50
N ARG A 94 -8.39 12.54 2.73
CA ARG A 94 -7.66 13.79 2.99
C ARG A 94 -6.38 13.56 3.79
N ARG A 95 -6.21 12.36 4.34
CA ARG A 95 -5.06 12.01 5.14
C ARG A 95 -4.69 10.56 4.85
N LEU A 96 -3.43 10.30 4.52
CA LEU A 96 -2.90 8.96 4.36
C LEU A 96 -1.99 8.63 5.52
N ILE A 97 -2.15 7.43 6.06
CA ILE A 97 -1.31 6.87 7.12
C ILE A 97 -0.68 5.60 6.57
N LEU A 98 0.51 5.27 6.98
CA LEU A 98 1.13 3.98 6.70
C LEU A 98 2.06 3.55 7.83
N LEU A 99 2.32 2.26 7.90
CA LEU A 99 3.31 1.67 8.79
C LEU A 99 4.33 0.96 7.92
N THR A 100 5.61 1.27 8.10
CA THR A 100 6.67 0.65 7.30
C THR A 100 7.91 0.34 8.15
N ASN A 101 8.61 -0.73 7.84
CA ASN A 101 9.87 -1.14 8.45
C ASN A 101 11.02 -1.02 7.45
N THR A 102 10.74 -0.92 6.15
CA THR A 102 11.78 -0.99 5.12
C THR A 102 11.73 0.13 4.10
N ALA A 103 10.65 0.91 4.04
CA ALA A 103 10.44 1.90 3.00
C ALA A 103 10.29 3.33 3.52
N GLU A 104 10.78 3.59 4.72
CA GLU A 104 10.65 4.92 5.34
C GLU A 104 11.22 6.02 4.44
N GLN A 105 12.40 5.79 3.85
CA GLN A 105 13.02 6.78 2.98
C GLN A 105 12.22 7.02 1.71
N PHE A 106 11.69 5.96 1.11
CA PHE A 106 10.86 6.07 -0.10
C PHE A 106 9.67 7.00 0.17
N PHE A 107 8.97 6.78 1.26
CA PHE A 107 7.78 7.58 1.57
C PHE A 107 8.14 8.99 2.06
N ALA A 108 9.26 9.16 2.76
CA ALA A 108 9.73 10.49 3.13
C ALA A 108 9.98 11.35 1.88
N GLU A 109 10.55 10.76 0.84
CA GLU A 109 10.77 11.46 -0.43
C GLU A 109 9.47 11.83 -1.13
N LYS A 110 8.37 11.13 -0.83
CA LYS A 110 7.04 11.44 -1.38
C LYS A 110 6.30 12.50 -0.54
N GLY A 111 6.91 12.99 0.53
CA GLY A 111 6.32 14.03 1.37
C GLY A 111 5.68 13.52 2.66
N PHE A 112 5.75 12.23 2.92
CA PHE A 112 5.28 11.68 4.18
C PHE A 112 6.21 12.11 5.31
N ARG A 113 5.63 12.39 6.48
CA ARG A 113 6.41 12.67 7.69
C ARG A 113 6.17 11.57 8.72
N LYS A 114 7.20 11.30 9.51
CA LYS A 114 7.11 10.32 10.58
C LYS A 114 6.31 10.91 11.74
N ILE A 115 5.39 10.11 12.28
CA ILE A 115 4.59 10.50 13.45
C ILE A 115 4.63 9.37 14.46
N ASP A 116 4.22 9.67 15.71
CA ASP A 116 4.10 8.64 16.74
C ASP A 116 2.85 7.80 16.44
N GLN A 117 3.01 6.49 16.38
CA GLN A 117 1.90 5.57 16.15
C GLN A 117 0.79 5.76 17.18
N LYS A 118 1.14 6.10 18.42
CA LYS A 118 0.18 6.34 19.51
C LYS A 118 -0.64 7.60 19.30
N ALA A 119 -0.19 8.50 18.44
CA ALA A 119 -0.92 9.73 18.14
C ALA A 119 -2.04 9.50 17.12
N VAL A 120 -2.09 8.34 16.49
CA VAL A 120 -3.13 8.00 15.51
C VAL A 120 -4.38 7.52 16.26
N SER A 121 -5.53 8.08 15.90
CA SER A 121 -6.81 7.75 16.53
C SER A 121 -7.88 7.62 15.46
N GLY A 122 -9.07 7.17 15.89
CA GLY A 122 -10.21 7.01 15.00
C GLY A 122 -10.29 5.62 14.38
N PRO A 123 -11.23 5.42 13.44
CA PRO A 123 -11.51 4.09 12.88
C PRO A 123 -10.32 3.40 12.20
N VAL A 124 -9.35 4.16 11.70
CA VAL A 124 -8.15 3.58 11.08
C VAL A 124 -7.39 2.65 12.04
N THR A 125 -7.50 2.90 13.34
CA THR A 125 -6.82 2.07 14.35
C THR A 125 -7.42 0.67 14.47
N THR A 126 -8.57 0.41 13.87
CA THR A 126 -9.17 -0.93 13.83
C THR A 126 -8.53 -1.81 12.76
N SER A 127 -7.69 -1.24 11.89
CA SER A 127 -6.99 -2.01 10.88
C SER A 127 -6.09 -3.07 11.51
N VAL A 128 -5.99 -4.23 10.85
CA VAL A 128 -5.07 -5.28 11.26
C VAL A 128 -3.62 -4.80 11.31
N GLU A 129 -3.27 -3.79 10.50
CA GLU A 129 -1.93 -3.17 10.51
C GLU A 129 -1.60 -2.56 11.86
N PHE A 130 -2.60 -1.98 12.54
CA PHE A 130 -2.45 -1.40 13.88
C PHE A 130 -2.64 -2.41 15.01
N SER A 131 -3.21 -3.58 14.71
CA SER A 131 -3.52 -4.59 15.73
C SER A 131 -2.49 -5.73 15.77
N GLY A 132 -1.30 -5.50 15.25
CA GLY A 132 -0.19 -6.42 15.39
C GLY A 132 0.28 -7.13 14.12
N ALA A 133 -0.37 -6.87 12.98
CA ALA A 133 0.09 -7.44 11.71
C ALA A 133 1.45 -6.85 11.30
N CYS A 134 1.70 -5.57 11.63
CA CYS A 134 3.00 -4.95 11.44
C CYS A 134 3.82 -5.02 12.73
N PRO A 135 5.16 -5.07 12.63
CA PRO A 135 6.00 -5.03 13.84
C PRO A 135 5.76 -3.78 14.66
N ALA A 136 5.83 -3.90 15.98
CA ALA A 136 5.61 -2.78 16.89
C ALA A 136 6.60 -1.62 16.68
N HIS A 137 7.76 -1.89 16.11
CA HIS A 137 8.78 -0.87 15.84
C HIS A 137 8.68 -0.27 14.44
N ALA A 138 7.66 -0.64 13.66
CA ALA A 138 7.46 -0.05 12.34
C ALA A 138 7.25 1.45 12.44
N ALA A 139 7.85 2.19 11.51
CA ALA A 139 7.66 3.64 11.44
C ALA A 139 6.24 3.95 10.98
N CYS A 140 5.57 4.85 11.70
CA CYS A 140 4.25 5.34 11.31
C CYS A 140 4.45 6.67 10.59
N MET A 141 3.86 6.81 9.41
CA MET A 141 4.04 8.00 8.58
C MET A 141 2.71 8.54 8.10
N GLU A 142 2.69 9.83 7.81
CA GLU A 142 1.47 10.55 7.46
C GLU A 142 1.71 11.51 6.30
N LEU A 143 0.74 11.59 5.40
CA LEU A 143 0.68 12.61 4.35
C LEU A 143 -0.71 13.23 4.34
N ILE A 144 -0.74 14.56 4.40
CA ILE A 144 -1.99 15.32 4.26
C ILE A 144 -2.17 15.63 2.78
N LEU A 145 -3.31 15.27 2.24
CA LEU A 145 -3.61 15.48 0.82
C LEU A 145 -4.24 16.83 0.54
#